data_775947bb839308b3d901ad1430243cef
#
_entry.id   775947bb839308b3d901ad1430243cef
#
_cell.length_a   1.000
_cell.length_b   1.000
_cell.length_c   1.000
_cell.angle_alpha   90.00
_cell.angle_beta   90.00
_cell.angle_gamma   90.00
#
_symmetry.space_group_name_H-M   'P 1'
#
loop_
_entity.id
_entity.type
_entity.pdbx_description
1 polymer ?
#
loop_
_entity_poly.entity_id
_entity_poly.type
_entity_poly.pdbx_seq_one_letter_code
_entity_poly.pdbx_strand_id
1 'polypeptide(L)'
;MNASSGSALCPTLIRTGGHVTLIEVSKAPLSESIQDYLKGIYKLQAAGGRVTITAVARAQGVSPASASAMVKKLTALELLEHRPYRGARLTDAGERVALEVIRHHRLIELYLAETLGLHVDDVHDEADRLEHVISEELEARIDRALGFPTLDPHGDPIPDAELNWPNKTPQRER
;
A
#
# COMPACT_ATOMS: atom_id res chain seq x y z
N MET A 1 17.45 15.67 -34.90
CA MET A 1 17.39 16.64 -33.79
C MET A 1 16.70 15.93 -32.65
N ASN A 2 17.51 15.47 -31.70
CA ASN A 2 17.04 14.73 -30.52
C ASN A 2 16.54 15.70 -29.45
N ALA A 3 15.31 15.55 -29.01
CA ALA A 3 14.81 16.16 -27.80
C ALA A 3 14.65 15.07 -26.73
N SER A 4 15.63 15.00 -25.84
CA SER A 4 15.66 14.18 -24.66
C SER A 4 14.77 14.85 -23.60
N SER A 5 13.61 14.26 -23.30
CA SER A 5 12.75 14.68 -22.20
C SER A 5 13.24 14.03 -20.91
N GLY A 6 14.02 14.80 -20.15
CA GLY A 6 14.40 14.43 -18.78
C GLY A 6 13.21 14.56 -17.83
N SER A 7 12.84 13.45 -17.22
CA SER A 7 11.87 13.40 -16.11
C SER A 7 12.44 14.14 -14.91
N ALA A 8 11.83 15.26 -14.54
CA ALA A 8 12.21 16.07 -13.39
C ALA A 8 11.73 15.36 -12.11
N LEU A 9 12.69 14.99 -11.27
CA LEU A 9 12.48 14.48 -9.92
C LEU A 9 12.05 15.65 -9.01
N CYS A 10 10.90 15.55 -8.39
CA CYS A 10 10.44 16.48 -7.37
C CYS A 10 10.85 15.93 -5.98
N PRO A 11 11.75 16.60 -5.24
CA PRO A 11 12.13 16.11 -3.90
C PRO A 11 11.07 16.52 -2.87
N THR A 12 10.57 15.54 -2.14
CA THR A 12 9.67 15.78 -1.00
C THR A 12 10.51 16.21 0.22
N LEU A 13 10.28 17.43 0.72
CA LEU A 13 10.90 17.98 1.92
C LEU A 13 10.14 17.51 3.17
N ILE A 14 10.76 16.65 3.98
CA ILE A 14 10.27 16.33 5.33
C ILE A 14 11.10 17.11 6.35
N ARG A 15 10.43 17.91 7.18
CA ARG A 15 11.04 18.74 8.21
C ARG A 15 10.92 18.05 9.57
N THR A 16 12.01 17.48 10.06
CA THR A 16 12.12 17.01 11.44
C THR A 16 13.30 17.70 12.11
N GLY A 17 13.04 18.50 13.14
CA GLY A 17 14.02 18.95 14.14
C GLY A 17 15.34 19.54 13.60
N GLY A 18 15.30 20.63 12.82
CA GLY A 18 16.50 21.48 12.62
C GLY A 18 17.55 20.99 11.62
N HIS A 19 17.46 19.79 11.06
CA HIS A 19 18.33 19.31 9.96
C HIS A 19 17.46 18.87 8.79
N VAL A 20 17.74 19.44 7.61
CA VAL A 20 17.13 19.01 6.35
C VAL A 20 18.04 17.93 5.75
N THR A 21 17.67 16.68 5.91
CA THR A 21 18.36 15.58 5.23
C THR A 21 17.55 15.23 3.96
N LEU A 22 18.17 15.45 2.81
CA LEU A 22 17.66 14.92 1.54
C LEU A 22 17.86 13.40 1.58
N ILE A 23 16.81 12.67 1.88
CA ILE A 23 16.80 11.23 1.65
C ILE A 23 16.41 11.01 0.19
N GLU A 24 17.41 10.83 -0.67
CA GLU A 24 17.18 10.21 -1.97
C GLU A 24 16.78 8.76 -1.73
N VAL A 25 15.50 8.52 -1.60
CA VAL A 25 14.97 7.16 -1.69
C VAL A 25 15.24 6.71 -3.12
N SER A 26 16.18 5.79 -3.28
CA SER A 26 16.43 5.10 -4.56
C SER A 26 15.10 4.59 -5.10
N LYS A 27 14.62 5.21 -6.16
CA LYS A 27 13.29 5.05 -6.76
C LYS A 27 13.23 3.82 -7.68
N ALA A 28 13.81 2.69 -7.26
CA ALA A 28 13.43 1.42 -7.87
C ALA A 28 12.05 1.05 -7.33
N PRO A 29 11.06 0.75 -8.19
CA PRO A 29 9.76 0.33 -7.72
C PRO A 29 9.92 -0.90 -6.83
N LEU A 30 9.19 -0.92 -5.71
CA LEU A 30 9.16 -2.08 -4.84
C LEU A 30 8.58 -3.26 -5.64
N SER A 31 9.14 -4.45 -5.45
CA SER A 31 8.59 -5.64 -6.13
C SER A 31 7.17 -5.94 -5.62
N GLU A 32 6.32 -6.49 -6.48
CA GLU A 32 4.97 -6.95 -6.16
C GLU A 32 4.94 -7.74 -4.84
N SER A 33 5.83 -8.73 -4.70
CA SER A 33 5.93 -9.53 -3.48
C SER A 33 6.20 -8.71 -2.20
N ILE A 34 6.93 -7.59 -2.27
CA ILE A 34 7.11 -6.68 -1.13
C ILE A 34 5.80 -5.97 -0.81
N GLN A 35 5.10 -5.48 -1.82
CA GLN A 35 3.83 -4.81 -1.70
C GLN A 35 2.76 -5.73 -1.11
N ASP A 36 2.65 -6.97 -1.60
CA ASP A 36 1.75 -8.00 -1.06
C ASP A 36 1.97 -8.29 0.42
N TYR A 37 3.25 -8.43 0.79
CA TYR A 37 3.57 -8.64 2.20
C TYR A 37 3.20 -7.46 3.08
N LEU A 38 3.43 -6.22 2.61
CA LEU A 38 3.03 -5.02 3.35
C LEU A 38 1.50 -4.92 3.47
N LYS A 39 0.76 -5.13 2.37
CA LYS A 39 -0.71 -5.23 2.34
C LYS A 39 -1.23 -6.30 3.32
N GLY A 40 -0.65 -7.50 3.30
CA GLY A 40 -1.02 -8.60 4.18
C GLY A 40 -0.72 -8.32 5.66
N ILE A 41 0.45 -7.76 5.97
CA ILE A 41 0.83 -7.38 7.34
C ILE A 41 -0.08 -6.26 7.86
N TYR A 42 -0.44 -5.28 7.02
CA TYR A 42 -1.39 -4.23 7.36
C TYR A 42 -2.75 -4.81 7.76
N LYS A 43 -3.31 -5.70 6.93
CA LYS A 43 -4.58 -6.40 7.22
C LYS A 43 -4.50 -7.17 8.55
N LEU A 44 -3.39 -7.85 8.83
CA LEU A 44 -3.17 -8.56 10.11
C LEU A 44 -3.10 -7.60 11.32
N GLN A 45 -2.47 -6.42 11.17
CA GLN A 45 -2.44 -5.40 12.22
C GLN A 45 -3.83 -4.82 12.49
N ALA A 46 -4.58 -4.52 11.42
CA ALA A 46 -5.93 -3.97 11.51
C ALA A 46 -6.92 -4.93 12.19
N ALA A 47 -6.75 -6.24 12.00
CA ALA A 47 -7.55 -7.26 12.66
C ALA A 47 -7.30 -7.35 14.18
N GLY A 48 -6.31 -6.65 14.71
CA GLY A 48 -5.92 -6.66 16.11
C GLY A 48 -5.10 -7.90 16.48
N GLY A 49 -4.14 -7.70 17.34
CA GLY A 49 -3.29 -8.78 17.81
C GLY A 49 -1.84 -8.68 17.32
N ARG A 50 -1.05 -9.65 17.75
CA ARG A 50 0.37 -9.68 17.44
C ARG A 50 0.63 -10.33 16.09
N VAL A 51 1.27 -9.59 15.17
CA VAL A 51 1.67 -10.13 13.87
C VAL A 51 2.92 -11.00 14.03
N THR A 52 2.73 -12.31 13.99
CA THR A 52 3.82 -13.29 14.11
C THR A 52 4.29 -13.76 12.73
N ILE A 53 5.51 -14.30 12.64
CA ILE A 53 6.02 -14.91 11.38
C ILE A 53 5.06 -15.99 10.87
N THR A 54 4.48 -16.79 11.79
CA THR A 54 3.52 -17.84 11.40
C THR A 54 2.21 -17.26 10.85
N ALA A 55 1.73 -16.14 11.41
CA ALA A 55 0.55 -15.45 10.89
C ALA A 55 0.82 -14.87 9.48
N VAL A 56 1.98 -14.26 9.29
CA VAL A 56 2.42 -13.75 7.99
C VAL A 56 2.56 -14.90 6.98
N ALA A 57 3.22 -16.00 7.35
CA ALA A 57 3.37 -17.16 6.49
C ALA A 57 2.02 -17.72 6.03
N ARG A 58 1.07 -17.82 6.95
CA ARG A 58 -0.30 -18.30 6.64
C ARG A 58 -1.04 -17.32 5.72
N ALA A 59 -0.98 -16.03 6.00
CA ALA A 59 -1.65 -14.99 5.20
C ALA A 59 -1.11 -14.95 3.75
N GLN A 60 0.18 -15.23 3.57
CA GLN A 60 0.86 -15.20 2.27
C GLN A 60 0.93 -16.58 1.57
N GLY A 61 0.39 -17.64 2.18
CA GLY A 61 0.43 -18.99 1.61
C GLY A 61 1.85 -19.56 1.45
N VAL A 62 2.80 -19.14 2.28
CA VAL A 62 4.23 -19.52 2.16
C VAL A 62 4.75 -20.25 3.40
N SER A 63 5.97 -20.80 3.30
CA SER A 63 6.64 -21.40 4.46
C SER A 63 7.03 -20.36 5.50
N PRO A 64 7.11 -20.72 6.81
CA PRO A 64 7.61 -19.84 7.84
C PRO A 64 9.05 -19.34 7.59
N ALA A 65 9.88 -20.14 6.93
CA ALA A 65 11.23 -19.77 6.54
C ALA A 65 11.22 -18.64 5.49
N SER A 66 10.36 -18.76 4.46
CA SER A 66 10.18 -17.71 3.43
C SER A 66 9.64 -16.43 4.04
N ALA A 67 8.61 -16.52 4.91
CA ALA A 67 8.08 -15.36 5.61
C ALA A 67 9.14 -14.68 6.50
N SER A 68 9.96 -15.46 7.21
CA SER A 68 11.06 -14.93 8.03
C SER A 68 12.11 -14.19 7.19
N ALA A 69 12.48 -14.74 6.02
CA ALA A 69 13.41 -14.10 5.11
C ALA A 69 12.84 -12.76 4.58
N MET A 70 11.56 -12.73 4.19
CA MET A 70 10.92 -11.49 3.73
C MET A 70 10.80 -10.46 4.86
N VAL A 71 10.41 -10.86 6.07
CA VAL A 71 10.35 -9.95 7.24
C VAL A 71 11.72 -9.32 7.50
N LYS A 72 12.83 -10.08 7.39
CA LYS A 72 14.19 -9.52 7.49
C LYS A 72 14.48 -8.52 6.37
N LYS A 73 14.06 -8.82 5.13
CA LYS A 73 14.21 -7.92 3.98
C LYS A 73 13.43 -6.62 4.19
N LEU A 74 12.17 -6.70 4.62
CA LEU A 74 11.33 -5.53 4.91
C LEU A 74 11.92 -4.67 6.05
N THR A 75 12.50 -5.32 7.08
CA THR A 75 13.18 -4.61 8.16
C THR A 75 14.44 -3.89 7.66
N ALA A 76 15.21 -4.53 6.77
CA ALA A 76 16.39 -3.90 6.17
C ALA A 76 16.03 -2.73 5.23
N LEU A 77 14.83 -2.72 4.67
CA LEU A 77 14.27 -1.63 3.87
C LEU A 77 13.58 -0.55 4.71
N GLU A 78 13.61 -0.67 6.04
CA GLU A 78 12.97 0.25 6.98
C GLU A 78 11.44 0.36 6.81
N LEU A 79 10.81 -0.65 6.17
CA LEU A 79 9.36 -0.72 5.98
C LEU A 79 8.66 -1.47 7.12
N LEU A 80 9.43 -2.18 7.94
CA LEU A 80 8.93 -3.01 9.03
C LEU A 80 9.84 -2.95 10.25
N GLU A 81 9.27 -2.86 11.44
CA GLU A 81 9.95 -3.16 12.70
C GLU A 81 9.62 -4.60 13.13
N HIS A 82 10.64 -5.39 13.39
CA HIS A 82 10.48 -6.73 13.97
C HIS A 82 11.23 -6.82 15.29
N ARG A 83 10.51 -7.09 16.37
CA ARG A 83 11.09 -7.28 17.71
C ARG A 83 10.82 -8.71 18.19
N PRO A 84 11.85 -9.44 18.62
CA PRO A 84 11.68 -10.76 19.22
C PRO A 84 10.59 -10.72 20.30
N TYR A 85 9.71 -11.71 20.31
CA TYR A 85 8.58 -11.86 21.23
C TYR A 85 7.47 -10.77 21.15
N ARG A 86 7.70 -9.64 20.46
CA ARG A 86 6.69 -8.57 20.26
C ARG A 86 6.00 -8.63 18.91
N GLY A 87 6.57 -9.37 17.95
CA GLY A 87 6.03 -9.50 16.62
C GLY A 87 6.55 -8.44 15.64
N ALA A 88 5.90 -8.35 14.49
CA ALA A 88 6.20 -7.41 13.42
C ALA A 88 5.18 -6.25 13.43
N ARG A 89 5.64 -5.05 13.06
CA ARG A 89 4.81 -3.86 12.87
C ARG A 89 5.35 -3.06 11.68
N LEU A 90 4.45 -2.56 10.84
CA LEU A 90 4.83 -1.63 9.78
C LEU A 90 5.36 -0.33 10.37
N THR A 91 6.34 0.26 9.71
CA THR A 91 6.73 1.65 9.89
C THR A 91 5.72 2.55 9.17
N ASP A 92 5.78 3.87 9.39
CA ASP A 92 4.94 4.82 8.66
C ASP A 92 5.15 4.70 7.14
N ALA A 93 6.41 4.45 6.71
CA ALA A 93 6.72 4.20 5.30
C ALA A 93 6.09 2.90 4.78
N GLY A 94 6.18 1.82 5.55
CA GLY A 94 5.56 0.54 5.19
C GLY A 94 4.03 0.60 5.19
N GLU A 95 3.43 1.35 6.12
CA GLU A 95 1.98 1.58 6.18
C GLU A 95 1.49 2.36 4.96
N ARG A 96 2.21 3.40 4.55
CA ARG A 96 1.88 4.16 3.34
C ARG A 96 1.86 3.29 2.09
N VAL A 97 2.90 2.46 1.88
CA VAL A 97 2.93 1.52 0.74
C VAL A 97 1.76 0.53 0.80
N ALA A 98 1.44 0.00 1.98
CA ALA A 98 0.31 -0.92 2.12
C ALA A 98 -1.03 -0.25 1.79
N LEU A 99 -1.23 1.00 2.24
CA LEU A 99 -2.46 1.77 1.99
C LEU A 99 -2.60 2.15 0.51
N GLU A 100 -1.49 2.48 -0.16
CA GLU A 100 -1.45 2.76 -1.59
C GLU A 100 -1.90 1.54 -2.41
N VAL A 101 -1.34 0.36 -2.13
CA VAL A 101 -1.77 -0.88 -2.79
C VAL A 101 -3.23 -1.21 -2.50
N ILE A 102 -3.71 -1.03 -1.26
CA ILE A 102 -5.12 -1.24 -0.90
C ILE A 102 -6.03 -0.26 -1.67
N ARG A 103 -5.61 0.99 -1.82
CA ARG A 103 -6.36 1.99 -2.58
C ARG A 103 -6.42 1.63 -4.06
N HIS A 104 -5.28 1.28 -4.68
CA HIS A 104 -5.23 0.80 -6.06
C HIS A 104 -6.20 -0.36 -6.29
N HIS A 105 -6.11 -1.40 -5.45
CA HIS A 105 -6.96 -2.57 -5.51
C HIS A 105 -8.45 -2.20 -5.54
N ARG A 106 -8.92 -1.43 -4.55
CA ARG A 106 -10.33 -1.08 -4.40
C ARG A 106 -10.85 -0.15 -5.49
N LEU A 107 -10.03 0.78 -5.94
CA LEU A 107 -10.40 1.64 -7.08
C LEU A 107 -10.50 0.84 -8.38
N ILE A 108 -9.61 -0.12 -8.59
CA ILE A 108 -9.65 -1.01 -9.76
C ILE A 108 -10.88 -1.90 -9.71
N GLU A 109 -11.17 -2.57 -8.56
CA GLU A 109 -12.38 -3.37 -8.40
C GLU A 109 -13.63 -2.58 -8.76
N LEU A 110 -13.77 -1.37 -8.22
CA LEU A 110 -14.93 -0.51 -8.48
C LEU A 110 -15.00 -0.08 -9.96
N TYR A 111 -13.86 0.29 -10.55
CA TYR A 111 -13.80 0.67 -11.96
C TYR A 111 -14.18 -0.49 -12.89
N LEU A 112 -13.69 -1.69 -12.63
CA LEU A 112 -14.01 -2.89 -13.38
C LEU A 112 -15.50 -3.23 -13.28
N ALA A 113 -16.08 -3.12 -12.09
CA ALA A 113 -17.49 -3.41 -11.86
C ALA A 113 -18.40 -2.34 -12.52
N GLU A 114 -18.19 -1.05 -12.21
CA GLU A 114 -19.13 0.01 -12.62
C GLU A 114 -18.94 0.46 -14.06
N THR A 115 -17.68 0.48 -14.55
CA THR A 115 -17.40 1.02 -15.88
C THR A 115 -17.35 -0.06 -16.95
N LEU A 116 -16.80 -1.23 -16.64
CA LEU A 116 -16.67 -2.34 -17.59
C LEU A 116 -17.75 -3.41 -17.42
N GLY A 117 -18.55 -3.34 -16.34
CA GLY A 117 -19.65 -4.27 -16.09
C GLY A 117 -19.20 -5.69 -15.72
N LEU A 118 -18.00 -5.86 -15.18
CA LEU A 118 -17.57 -7.15 -14.65
C LEU A 118 -18.39 -7.49 -13.40
N HIS A 119 -18.62 -8.80 -13.20
CA HIS A 119 -19.31 -9.25 -12.00
C HIS A 119 -18.45 -9.01 -10.75
N VAL A 120 -19.07 -8.62 -9.64
CA VAL A 120 -18.36 -8.29 -8.39
C VAL A 120 -17.51 -9.46 -7.87
N ASP A 121 -17.94 -10.69 -8.11
CA ASP A 121 -17.17 -11.89 -7.71
C ASP A 121 -15.91 -12.12 -8.57
N ASP A 122 -15.82 -11.50 -9.75
CA ASP A 122 -14.72 -11.71 -10.71
C ASP A 122 -13.69 -10.56 -10.70
N VAL A 123 -14.03 -9.40 -10.12
CA VAL A 123 -13.14 -8.22 -10.14
C VAL A 123 -11.90 -8.37 -9.29
N HIS A 124 -11.95 -9.18 -8.22
CA HIS A 124 -10.88 -9.33 -7.24
C HIS A 124 -9.59 -9.86 -7.87
N ASP A 125 -9.68 -10.95 -8.63
CA ASP A 125 -8.52 -11.56 -9.28
C ASP A 125 -7.88 -10.64 -10.33
N GLU A 126 -8.68 -9.81 -11.01
CA GLU A 126 -8.16 -8.82 -11.96
C GLU A 126 -7.51 -7.64 -11.24
N ALA A 127 -8.10 -7.17 -10.13
CA ALA A 127 -7.54 -6.11 -9.32
C ALA A 127 -6.18 -6.52 -8.73
N ASP A 128 -6.05 -7.73 -8.20
CA ASP A 128 -4.78 -8.26 -7.66
C ASP A 128 -3.66 -8.28 -8.73
N ARG A 129 -3.99 -8.48 -10.02
CA ARG A 129 -2.99 -8.45 -11.10
C ARG A 129 -2.58 -7.04 -11.52
N LEU A 130 -3.47 -6.07 -11.35
CA LEU A 130 -3.31 -4.70 -11.86
C LEU A 130 -2.79 -3.73 -10.79
N GLU A 131 -3.05 -3.98 -9.51
CA GLU A 131 -2.76 -3.05 -8.41
C GLU A 131 -1.28 -2.65 -8.27
N HIS A 132 -0.37 -3.48 -8.78
CA HIS A 132 1.07 -3.25 -8.70
C HIS A 132 1.66 -2.47 -9.88
N VAL A 133 0.90 -2.31 -10.96
CA VAL A 133 1.41 -1.77 -12.23
C VAL A 133 0.72 -0.48 -12.68
N ILE A 134 -0.36 -0.06 -12.04
CA ILE A 134 -0.99 1.21 -12.36
C ILE A 134 -0.10 2.38 -11.95
N SER A 135 -0.14 3.46 -12.74
CA SER A 135 0.56 4.69 -12.40
C SER A 135 -0.35 5.61 -11.59
N GLU A 136 0.26 6.49 -10.79
CA GLU A 136 -0.42 7.55 -10.06
C GLU A 136 -1.38 8.37 -10.95
N GLU A 137 -0.97 8.63 -12.21
CA GLU A 137 -1.81 9.35 -13.14
C GLU A 137 -3.05 8.55 -13.54
N LEU A 138 -2.90 7.23 -13.77
CA LEU A 138 -4.02 6.34 -14.09
C LEU A 138 -4.95 6.21 -12.89
N GLU A 139 -4.42 6.01 -11.69
CA GLU A 139 -5.19 6.01 -10.43
C GLU A 139 -6.03 7.27 -10.29
N ALA A 140 -5.42 8.46 -10.42
CA ALA A 140 -6.12 9.73 -10.31
C ALA A 140 -7.21 9.92 -11.38
N ARG A 141 -7.04 9.33 -12.57
CA ARG A 141 -8.07 9.34 -13.63
C ARG A 141 -9.23 8.40 -13.30
N ILE A 142 -8.95 7.22 -12.77
CA ILE A 142 -9.95 6.24 -12.31
C ILE A 142 -10.76 6.86 -11.18
N ASP A 143 -10.09 7.39 -10.15
CA ASP A 143 -10.72 8.04 -9.00
C ASP A 143 -11.69 9.15 -9.41
N ARG A 144 -11.24 10.03 -10.32
CA ARG A 144 -12.06 11.10 -10.89
C ARG A 144 -13.22 10.57 -11.73
N ALA A 145 -13.00 9.55 -12.54
CA ALA A 145 -14.03 8.95 -13.39
C ALA A 145 -15.16 8.33 -12.56
N LEU A 146 -14.81 7.77 -11.39
CA LEU A 146 -15.73 7.19 -10.42
C LEU A 146 -16.36 8.25 -9.48
N GLY A 147 -15.99 9.53 -9.59
CA GLY A 147 -16.53 10.61 -8.77
C GLY A 147 -16.02 10.64 -7.33
N PHE A 148 -14.75 10.23 -7.12
CA PHE A 148 -14.09 10.19 -5.81
C PHE A 148 -14.80 9.27 -4.81
N PRO A 149 -14.87 7.96 -5.10
CA PRO A 149 -15.61 7.01 -4.28
C PRO A 149 -14.94 6.80 -2.92
N THR A 150 -15.75 6.48 -1.93
CA THR A 150 -15.28 6.17 -0.57
C THR A 150 -15.45 4.70 -0.20
N LEU A 151 -16.14 3.92 -1.04
CA LEU A 151 -16.42 2.51 -0.85
C LEU A 151 -16.18 1.76 -2.16
N ASP A 152 -15.66 0.55 -2.05
CA ASP A 152 -15.51 -0.40 -3.14
C ASP A 152 -16.81 -1.17 -3.43
N PRO A 153 -16.86 -2.08 -4.42
CA PRO A 153 -18.08 -2.84 -4.74
C PRO A 153 -18.57 -3.75 -3.62
N HIS A 154 -17.72 -4.10 -2.66
CA HIS A 154 -18.03 -4.94 -1.51
C HIS A 154 -18.50 -4.12 -0.29
N GLY A 155 -18.42 -2.78 -0.38
CA GLY A 155 -18.73 -1.86 0.71
C GLY A 155 -17.56 -1.59 1.66
N ASP A 156 -16.35 -1.99 1.28
CA ASP A 156 -15.13 -1.71 2.04
C ASP A 156 -14.62 -0.29 1.77
N PRO A 157 -14.14 0.45 2.79
CA PRO A 157 -13.71 1.84 2.64
C PRO A 157 -12.47 1.98 1.77
N ILE A 158 -12.47 2.90 0.80
CA ILE A 158 -11.31 3.26 -0.02
C ILE A 158 -10.53 4.36 0.68
N PRO A 159 -9.21 4.23 0.93
CA PRO A 159 -8.38 5.35 1.39
C PRO A 159 -8.43 6.51 0.40
N ASP A 160 -8.39 7.76 0.87
CA ASP A 160 -8.30 8.94 0.00
C ASP A 160 -6.90 9.08 -0.67
N ALA A 161 -6.70 10.09 -1.51
CA ALA A 161 -5.43 10.34 -2.20
C ALA A 161 -4.27 10.65 -1.24
N GLU A 162 -4.55 11.10 -0.03
CA GLU A 162 -3.59 11.31 1.05
C GLU A 162 -3.38 10.05 1.91
N LEU A 163 -4.02 8.93 1.53
CA LEU A 163 -3.99 7.63 2.20
C LEU A 163 -4.65 7.65 3.60
N ASN A 164 -5.66 8.49 3.80
CA ASN A 164 -6.48 8.48 5.00
C ASN A 164 -7.74 7.65 4.77
N TRP A 165 -8.22 7.00 5.85
CA TRP A 165 -9.50 6.31 5.81
C TRP A 165 -10.68 7.32 5.83
N PRO A 166 -11.71 7.12 5.00
CA PRO A 166 -12.93 7.91 5.07
C PRO A 166 -13.59 7.67 6.42
N ASN A 167 -13.70 8.53 7.33
CA ASN A 167 -14.24 8.43 8.71
C ASN A 167 -13.23 8.25 9.85
N LYS A 168 -11.94 8.34 9.64
CA LYS A 168 -11.04 8.68 10.74
C LYS A 168 -11.17 10.17 11.03
N THR A 169 -12.19 10.57 11.80
CA THR A 169 -12.22 11.88 12.43
C THR A 169 -10.88 12.06 13.17
N PRO A 170 -10.10 13.12 12.90
CA PRO A 170 -8.86 13.34 13.63
C PRO A 170 -9.20 13.37 15.12
N GLN A 171 -8.64 12.46 15.88
CA GLN A 171 -8.71 12.53 17.35
C GLN A 171 -7.98 13.82 17.73
N ARG A 172 -8.76 14.85 18.09
CA ARG A 172 -8.21 16.04 18.72
C ARG A 172 -7.49 15.56 19.97
N GLU A 173 -6.17 15.69 19.95
CA GLU A 173 -5.35 15.58 21.15
C GLU A 173 -5.91 16.56 22.18
N ARG A 174 -6.31 16.02 23.33
CA ARG A 174 -6.70 16.76 24.52
C ARG A 174 -5.47 16.88 25.42
#